data_5e95e2fefa9b7fcd86041a61e5e656e0
#
_entry.id   5e95e2fefa9b7fcd86041a61e5e656e0
#
_cell.length_a   1.000
_cell.length_b   1.000
_cell.length_c   1.000
_cell.angle_alpha   90.00
_cell.angle_beta   90.00
_cell.angle_gamma   90.00
#
_symmetry.space_group_name_H-M   'P 1'
#
loop_
_entity.id
_entity.type
_entity.pdbx_description
1 polymer ?
#
loop_
_entity_poly.entity_id
_entity_poly.type
_entity_poly.pdbx_seq_one_letter_code
_entity_poly.pdbx_strand_id
1 'polypeptide(L)'
;DMVGHTGVFDAVVYAMECVDKSVAAIVEAADKYGYTVLITADHGNADQMTETKKGKTSVRTAHSLNPVPFIIYDPDHTWVIKDGHYGLANVAPTIVKMMGLTAPDCWEDSMV
;
A
#
# COMPACT_ATOMS: atom_id res chain seq x y z
N ASP A 1 7.33 8.94 3.23
CA ASP A 1 8.63 8.46 2.77
C ASP A 1 9.79 9.28 3.34
N MET A 2 9.92 10.57 3.03
CA MET A 2 11.03 11.41 3.52
C MET A 2 11.26 11.35 5.02
N VAL A 3 10.20 11.35 5.83
CA VAL A 3 10.31 11.22 7.29
C VAL A 3 10.87 9.84 7.69
N GLY A 4 10.49 8.78 6.98
CA GLY A 4 11.03 7.43 7.19
C GLY A 4 12.54 7.34 7.03
N HIS A 5 13.09 8.09 6.09
CA HIS A 5 14.54 8.15 5.86
C HIS A 5 15.34 8.85 6.98
N THR A 6 14.67 9.54 7.88
CA THR A 6 15.35 10.17 9.04
C THR A 6 15.80 9.14 10.08
N GLY A 7 15.15 7.97 10.12
CA GLY A 7 15.39 6.97 11.15
C GLY A 7 14.91 7.36 12.55
N VAL A 8 14.18 8.48 12.68
CA VAL A 8 13.63 8.95 13.94
C VAL A 8 12.25 8.32 14.16
N PHE A 9 12.17 7.32 15.03
CA PHE A 9 10.97 6.51 15.26
C PHE A 9 9.74 7.36 15.59
N ASP A 10 9.81 8.25 16.56
CA ASP A 10 8.67 9.08 16.98
C ASP A 10 8.17 10.00 15.84
N ALA A 11 9.09 10.52 15.02
CA ALA A 11 8.72 11.31 13.86
C ALA A 11 7.98 10.49 12.81
N VAL A 12 8.37 9.21 12.62
CA VAL A 12 7.69 8.28 11.70
C VAL A 12 6.31 7.92 12.25
N VAL A 13 6.17 7.68 13.55
CA VAL A 13 4.85 7.43 14.17
C VAL A 13 3.92 8.62 13.91
N TYR A 14 4.38 9.85 14.18
CA TYR A 14 3.60 11.06 13.91
C TYR A 14 3.23 11.20 12.43
N ALA A 15 4.16 10.91 11.52
CA ALA A 15 3.90 10.94 10.09
C ALA A 15 2.83 9.92 9.69
N MET A 16 2.86 8.70 10.25
CA MET A 16 1.85 7.67 10.00
C MET A 16 0.47 8.08 10.52
N GLU A 17 0.38 8.72 11.68
CA GLU A 17 -0.89 9.29 12.18
C GLU A 17 -1.43 10.38 11.26
N CYS A 18 -0.58 11.18 10.63
CA CYS A 18 -0.98 12.18 9.64
C CYS A 18 -1.47 11.51 8.34
N VAL A 19 -0.80 10.45 7.90
CA VAL A 19 -1.22 9.65 6.73
C VAL A 19 -2.60 9.02 6.99
N ASP A 20 -2.82 8.43 8.16
CA ASP A 20 -4.10 7.83 8.54
C ASP A 20 -5.24 8.85 8.45
N LYS A 21 -5.07 10.05 9.00
CA LYS A 21 -6.06 11.14 8.89
C LYS A 21 -6.31 11.55 7.44
N SER A 22 -5.27 11.58 6.61
CA SER A 22 -5.39 11.92 5.19
C SER A 22 -6.14 10.84 4.43
N VAL A 23 -5.86 9.57 4.70
CA VAL A 23 -6.59 8.43 4.12
C VAL A 23 -8.05 8.47 4.53
N ALA A 24 -8.36 8.73 5.80
CA ALA A 24 -9.74 8.85 6.28
C ALA A 24 -10.51 9.93 5.51
N ALA A 25 -9.92 11.11 5.30
CA ALA A 25 -10.54 12.19 4.53
C ALA A 25 -10.75 11.83 3.05
N ILE A 26 -9.82 11.08 2.45
CA ILE A 26 -9.96 10.60 1.06
C ILE A 26 -11.09 9.58 0.97
N VAL A 27 -11.15 8.62 1.90
CA VAL A 27 -12.21 7.60 1.92
C VAL A 27 -13.59 8.24 2.12
N GLU A 28 -13.72 9.21 3.04
CA GLU A 28 -14.97 9.96 3.24
C GLU A 28 -15.41 10.69 1.96
N ALA A 29 -14.47 11.34 1.27
CA ALA A 29 -14.76 12.00 0.02
C ALA A 29 -15.14 11.01 -1.09
N ALA A 30 -14.45 9.88 -1.16
CA ALA A 30 -14.73 8.81 -2.13
C ALA A 30 -16.13 8.24 -1.93
N ASP A 31 -16.51 7.95 -0.70
CA ASP A 31 -17.88 7.50 -0.33
C ASP A 31 -18.94 8.47 -0.83
N LYS A 32 -18.74 9.76 -0.56
CA LYS A 32 -19.69 10.80 -0.95
C LYS A 32 -19.92 10.86 -2.46
N TYR A 33 -18.93 10.54 -3.25
CA TYR A 33 -18.96 10.64 -4.71
C TYR A 33 -19.02 9.27 -5.42
N GLY A 34 -19.15 8.18 -4.69
CA GLY A 34 -19.29 6.83 -5.24
C GLY A 34 -18.01 6.29 -5.89
N TYR A 35 -16.85 6.60 -5.32
CA TYR A 35 -15.57 6.06 -5.80
C TYR A 35 -15.16 4.82 -5.03
N THR A 36 -14.66 3.82 -5.74
CA THR A 36 -13.87 2.73 -5.16
C THR A 36 -12.46 3.22 -4.86
N VAL A 37 -11.91 2.88 -3.69
CA VAL A 37 -10.58 3.31 -3.26
C VAL A 37 -9.66 2.08 -3.16
N LEU A 38 -8.50 2.15 -3.81
CA LEU A 38 -7.42 1.19 -3.63
C LEU A 38 -6.29 1.85 -2.84
N ILE A 39 -5.87 1.20 -1.75
CA ILE A 39 -4.82 1.71 -0.87
C ILE A 39 -3.67 0.73 -0.91
N THR A 40 -2.50 1.20 -1.28
CA THR A 40 -1.26 0.41 -1.33
C THR A 40 -0.04 1.31 -1.14
N ALA A 41 1.14 0.72 -1.15
CA ALA A 41 2.41 1.42 -1.18
C ALA A 41 3.30 0.86 -2.30
N ASP A 42 4.24 1.66 -2.78
CA ASP A 42 5.22 1.27 -3.80
C ASP A 42 6.41 0.50 -3.21
N HIS A 43 6.68 0.67 -1.92
CA HIS A 43 7.71 -0.06 -1.16
C HIS A 43 7.45 0.05 0.35
N GLY A 44 8.13 -0.78 1.13
CA GLY A 44 8.17 -0.66 2.58
C GLY A 44 9.22 0.36 3.04
N ASN A 45 9.00 0.96 4.21
CA ASN A 45 9.92 1.88 4.87
C ASN A 45 9.66 1.90 6.39
N ALA A 46 8.54 2.49 6.83
CA ALA A 46 8.15 2.60 8.24
C ALA A 46 7.86 1.24 8.90
N ASP A 47 7.62 0.21 8.13
CA ASP A 47 7.41 -1.18 8.55
C ASP A 47 8.68 -1.80 9.16
N GLN A 48 9.86 -1.27 8.83
CA GLN A 48 11.16 -1.78 9.31
C GLN A 48 12.13 -0.64 9.62
N MET A 49 12.00 -0.05 10.81
CA MET A 49 12.82 1.07 11.27
C MET A 49 14.18 0.66 11.84
N THR A 50 14.38 -0.62 12.14
CA THR A 50 15.63 -1.14 12.71
C THR A 50 16.09 -2.40 11.98
N GLU A 51 17.40 -2.64 11.99
CA GLU A 51 17.99 -3.89 11.53
C GLU A 51 19.04 -4.41 12.52
N THR A 52 19.12 -5.71 12.66
CA THR A 52 20.14 -6.34 13.52
C THR A 52 21.12 -7.10 12.64
N LYS A 53 22.38 -6.67 12.62
CA LYS A 53 23.48 -7.33 11.92
C LYS A 53 24.58 -7.70 12.91
N LYS A 54 24.99 -8.96 12.94
CA LYS A 54 26.06 -9.49 13.81
C LYS A 54 25.85 -9.12 15.30
N GLY A 55 24.60 -9.21 15.78
CA GLY A 55 24.24 -8.92 17.16
C GLY A 55 24.20 -7.42 17.55
N LYS A 56 24.39 -6.51 16.59
CA LYS A 56 24.23 -5.07 16.78
C LYS A 56 22.97 -4.58 16.09
N THR A 57 22.09 -3.90 16.83
CA THR A 57 20.91 -3.26 16.29
C THR A 57 21.27 -1.82 15.88
N SER A 58 20.93 -1.46 14.66
CA SER A 58 21.10 -0.12 14.09
C SER A 58 19.79 0.38 13.49
N VAL A 59 19.69 1.68 13.35
CA VAL A 59 18.57 2.32 12.66
C VAL A 59 18.65 2.01 11.16
N ARG A 60 17.52 1.64 10.56
CA ARG A 60 17.36 1.46 9.13
C ARG A 60 16.69 2.71 8.54
N THR A 61 17.28 3.26 7.51
CA THR A 61 16.78 4.44 6.80
C THR A 61 16.49 4.17 5.33
N ALA A 62 16.70 2.94 4.88
CA ALA A 62 16.46 2.50 3.51
C ALA A 62 15.08 1.86 3.36
N HIS A 63 14.60 1.81 2.14
CA HIS A 63 13.39 1.06 1.81
C HIS A 63 13.53 -0.42 2.17
N SER A 64 12.42 -1.07 2.56
CA SER A 64 12.36 -2.50 2.75
C SER A 64 11.74 -3.19 1.52
N LEU A 65 12.02 -4.48 1.37
CA LEU A 65 11.36 -5.37 0.39
C LEU A 65 10.23 -6.17 1.05
N ASN A 66 9.79 -5.77 2.22
CA ASN A 66 8.68 -6.40 2.91
C ASN A 66 7.38 -6.21 2.11
N PRO A 67 6.43 -7.14 2.24
CA PRO A 67 5.12 -6.97 1.65
C PRO A 67 4.45 -5.66 2.12
N VAL A 68 3.83 -4.96 1.17
CA VAL A 68 3.04 -3.75 1.46
C VAL A 68 1.56 -4.09 1.51
N PRO A 69 0.73 -3.31 2.22
CA PRO A 69 -0.71 -3.54 2.23
C PRO A 69 -1.30 -3.32 0.84
N PHE A 70 -2.33 -4.10 0.52
CA PHE A 70 -3.21 -3.86 -0.62
C PHE A 70 -4.66 -4.00 -0.16
N ILE A 71 -5.39 -2.88 -0.14
CA ILE A 71 -6.73 -2.79 0.41
C ILE A 71 -7.65 -2.26 -0.69
N ILE A 72 -8.79 -2.92 -0.89
CA ILE A 72 -9.88 -2.44 -1.74
C ILE A 72 -11.02 -2.02 -0.83
N TYR A 73 -11.38 -0.75 -0.87
CA TYR A 73 -12.55 -0.21 -0.22
C TYR A 73 -13.60 0.15 -1.27
N ASP A 74 -14.73 -0.54 -1.23
CA ASP A 74 -15.86 -0.35 -2.14
C ASP A 74 -17.15 -0.59 -1.36
N PRO A 75 -17.96 0.44 -1.10
CA PRO A 75 -19.19 0.29 -0.33
C PRO A 75 -20.28 -0.50 -1.07
N ASP A 76 -20.22 -0.56 -2.40
CA ASP A 76 -21.26 -1.13 -3.25
C ASP A 76 -20.97 -2.58 -3.69
N HIS A 77 -19.69 -2.99 -3.66
CA HIS A 77 -19.27 -4.32 -4.15
C HIS A 77 -18.29 -4.99 -3.19
N THR A 78 -18.42 -6.30 -3.07
CA THR A 78 -17.44 -7.13 -2.36
C THR A 78 -16.46 -7.71 -3.35
N TRP A 79 -15.21 -7.27 -3.27
CA TRP A 79 -14.09 -7.79 -4.05
C TRP A 79 -13.36 -8.86 -3.27
N VAL A 80 -13.07 -9.98 -3.91
CA VAL A 80 -12.30 -11.08 -3.32
C VAL A 80 -10.93 -11.12 -3.96
N ILE A 81 -9.89 -10.85 -3.16
CA ILE A 81 -8.50 -11.01 -3.59
C ILE A 81 -8.20 -12.51 -3.61
N LYS A 82 -7.73 -13.01 -4.74
CA LYS A 82 -7.35 -14.42 -4.92
C LYS A 82 -6.10 -14.74 -4.11
N ASP A 83 -5.99 -15.98 -3.66
CA ASP A 83 -4.74 -16.47 -3.08
C ASP A 83 -3.62 -16.45 -4.12
N GLY A 84 -2.47 -15.92 -3.75
CA GLY A 84 -1.32 -15.83 -4.64
C GLY A 84 -0.18 -14.97 -4.09
N HIS A 85 0.88 -14.89 -4.87
CA HIS A 85 2.01 -13.98 -4.63
C HIS A 85 1.94 -12.88 -5.67
N TYR A 86 1.72 -11.66 -5.20
CA TYR A 86 1.52 -10.51 -6.05
C TYR A 86 2.59 -9.44 -5.81
N GLY A 87 2.79 -8.60 -6.80
CA GLY A 87 3.66 -7.44 -6.74
C GLY A 87 3.01 -6.19 -7.32
N LEU A 88 3.77 -5.13 -7.43
CA LEU A 88 3.27 -3.85 -7.97
C LEU A 88 2.73 -3.97 -9.40
N ALA A 89 3.26 -4.89 -10.19
CA ALA A 89 2.82 -5.13 -11.56
C ALA A 89 1.37 -5.67 -11.64
N ASN A 90 0.83 -6.24 -10.56
CA ASN A 90 -0.54 -6.74 -10.50
C ASN A 90 -1.59 -5.66 -10.18
N VAL A 91 -1.15 -4.46 -9.76
CA VAL A 91 -2.07 -3.37 -9.37
C VAL A 91 -2.86 -2.84 -10.58
N ALA A 92 -2.16 -2.50 -11.66
CA ALA A 92 -2.79 -1.95 -12.86
C ALA A 92 -3.81 -2.91 -13.51
N PRO A 93 -3.51 -4.20 -13.75
CA PRO A 93 -4.49 -5.14 -14.28
C PRO A 93 -5.67 -5.38 -13.34
N THR A 94 -5.46 -5.27 -12.02
CA THR A 94 -6.55 -5.33 -11.03
C THR A 94 -7.51 -4.15 -11.21
N ILE A 95 -7.00 -2.94 -11.31
CA ILE A 95 -7.80 -1.72 -11.54
C ILE A 95 -8.58 -1.85 -12.84
N VAL A 96 -7.92 -2.22 -13.93
CA VAL A 96 -8.53 -2.36 -15.26
C VAL A 96 -9.68 -3.37 -15.23
N LYS A 97 -9.48 -4.51 -14.55
CA LYS A 97 -10.53 -5.53 -14.39
C LYS A 97 -11.70 -5.03 -13.54
N MET A 98 -11.44 -4.32 -12.44
CA MET A 98 -12.49 -3.72 -11.59
C MET A 98 -13.32 -2.70 -12.38
N MET A 99 -12.73 -2.02 -13.36
CA MET A 99 -13.42 -1.12 -14.29
C MET A 99 -14.21 -1.85 -15.39
N GLY A 100 -14.21 -3.19 -15.42
CA GLY A 100 -14.86 -3.99 -16.44
C GLY A 100 -14.15 -3.97 -17.80
N LEU A 101 -12.87 -3.60 -17.81
CA LEU A 101 -12.03 -3.57 -19.00
C LEU A 101 -11.11 -4.79 -19.07
N THR A 102 -10.54 -5.03 -20.24
CA THR A 102 -9.57 -6.11 -20.46
C THR A 102 -8.15 -5.56 -20.48
N ALA A 103 -7.28 -6.10 -19.62
CA ALA A 103 -5.86 -5.78 -19.64
C ALA A 103 -5.17 -6.38 -20.86
N PRO A 104 -4.10 -5.79 -21.40
CA PRO A 104 -3.27 -6.37 -22.43
C PRO A 104 -2.66 -7.73 -22.00
N ASP A 105 -2.52 -8.66 -22.95
CA ASP A 105 -1.98 -10.01 -22.68
C ASP A 105 -0.55 -10.02 -22.11
N CYS A 106 0.19 -8.94 -22.27
CA CYS A 106 1.55 -8.80 -21.74
C CYS A 106 1.62 -8.30 -20.29
N TRP A 107 0.49 -8.01 -19.67
CA TRP A 107 0.43 -7.59 -18.27
C TRP A 107 0.34 -8.79 -17.34
N GLU A 108 0.70 -8.58 -16.07
CA GLU A 108 0.49 -9.58 -15.02
C GLU A 108 -1.00 -9.81 -14.73
N ASP A 109 -1.31 -10.89 -14.04
CA ASP A 109 -2.69 -11.24 -13.70
C ASP A 109 -3.30 -10.25 -12.68
N SER A 110 -4.61 -10.06 -12.79
CA SER A 110 -5.41 -9.35 -11.79
C SER A 110 -5.49 -10.12 -10.48
N MET A 111 -5.40 -9.43 -9.36
CA MET A 111 -5.56 -9.97 -8.01
C MET A 111 -7.02 -10.33 -7.66
N VAL A 112 -8.01 -9.81 -8.40
CA VAL A 112 -9.44 -10.11 -8.22
C VAL A 112 -10.03 -10.90 -9.37
#